data_81da2ad51835c23409e4d675d74d0d0d
#
_entry.id   81da2ad51835c23409e4d675d74d0d0d
#
_cell.length_a   1.000
_cell.length_b   1.000
_cell.length_c   1.000
_cell.angle_alpha   90.00
_cell.angle_beta   90.00
_cell.angle_gamma   90.00
#
_symmetry.space_group_name_H-M   'P 1'
#
loop_
_entity.id
_entity.type
_entity.pdbx_description
1 polymer ?
#
loop_
_entity_poly.entity_id
_entity_poly.type
_entity_poly.pdbx_seq_one_letter_code
_entity_poly.pdbx_strand_id
1 'polypeptide(L)'
;MFFERHHLSHGANLDLTLKPPSHGDGHGLVAVLGGGRGCVLRVTGQAAAVWVPLRGRLQLEAANADSIALPGELRVTEPESRIHAIGRGNAVWMAVLGNTSAWRRALKGIVEIPTPEPVLLPARHRADHEVRHRAIALARADDRDRNDRAEALIESIAALQSQFAPAIARCPGRTFAQRRQVFVRLQRVRNYLAANCHLDIDNETLARMASYSPWHFIRAFRAAYEETPHAFLVRMRLERARRLLCTSPLAIAEIALASGFENRCAFSRLFRERFGVTAGAVRRGDCEVGALLVASR
;
A
#
# COMPACT_ATOMS: atom_id res chain seq x y z
N MET A 1 -19.23 16.74 6.20
CA MET A 1 -17.76 16.60 6.12
C MET A 1 -17.22 17.68 5.18
N PHE A 2 -16.19 18.45 5.54
CA PHE A 2 -15.62 19.43 4.62
C PHE A 2 -14.63 18.72 3.70
N PHE A 3 -14.87 18.80 2.37
CA PHE A 3 -14.07 18.08 1.38
C PHE A 3 -13.60 19.08 0.30
N GLU A 4 -12.31 19.40 0.33
CA GLU A 4 -11.67 20.24 -0.68
C GLU A 4 -11.21 19.40 -1.87
N ARG A 5 -11.28 19.93 -3.09
CA ARG A 5 -10.88 19.22 -4.30
C ARG A 5 -9.95 20.05 -5.17
N HIS A 6 -8.83 19.46 -5.56
CA HIS A 6 -7.89 20.01 -6.51
C HIS A 6 -7.80 19.15 -7.77
N HIS A 7 -7.61 19.80 -8.91
CA HIS A 7 -7.35 19.16 -10.20
C HIS A 7 -5.96 19.54 -10.70
N LEU A 8 -5.16 18.53 -11.01
CA LEU A 8 -3.84 18.67 -11.63
C LEU A 8 -3.93 18.21 -13.08
N SER A 9 -3.69 19.14 -14.01
CA SER A 9 -3.57 18.84 -15.44
C SER A 9 -2.13 18.51 -15.83
N HIS A 10 -1.92 18.23 -17.10
CA HIS A 10 -0.62 17.94 -17.68
C HIS A 10 0.47 18.95 -17.26
N GLY A 11 1.57 18.44 -16.71
CA GLY A 11 2.71 19.25 -16.27
C GLY A 11 2.48 20.07 -14.99
N ALA A 12 1.29 20.03 -14.39
CA ALA A 12 0.99 20.80 -13.20
C ALA A 12 1.67 20.25 -11.95
N ASN A 13 2.14 21.14 -11.10
CA ASN A 13 2.70 20.83 -9.79
C ASN A 13 1.81 21.41 -8.70
N LEU A 14 1.55 20.64 -7.66
CA LEU A 14 0.85 21.08 -6.45
C LEU A 14 1.69 20.72 -5.22
N ASP A 15 2.01 21.72 -4.43
CA ASP A 15 2.60 21.55 -3.12
C ASP A 15 1.51 21.71 -2.06
N LEU A 16 1.17 20.61 -1.38
CA LEU A 16 0.14 20.59 -0.36
C LEU A 16 0.76 20.44 1.02
N THR A 17 0.59 21.44 1.86
CA THR A 17 1.02 21.39 3.26
C THR A 17 -0.20 21.18 4.15
N LEU A 18 -0.30 20.02 4.79
CA LEU A 18 -1.33 19.75 5.77
C LEU A 18 -0.83 20.18 7.15
N LYS A 19 -1.41 21.28 7.64
CA LYS A 19 -1.06 21.83 8.98
C LYS A 19 -1.46 20.84 10.08
N PRO A 20 -0.68 20.77 11.18
CA PRO A 20 -1.12 20.05 12.38
C PRO A 20 -2.45 20.61 12.87
N PRO A 21 -3.28 19.81 13.55
CA PRO A 21 -4.57 20.28 14.07
C PRO A 21 -4.35 21.39 15.09
N SER A 22 -4.61 22.64 14.72
CA SER A 22 -4.77 23.73 15.65
C SER A 22 -6.16 23.68 16.28
N HIS A 23 -6.28 24.06 17.52
CA HIS A 23 -7.58 24.10 18.23
C HIS A 23 -8.53 25.03 17.49
N GLY A 24 -9.55 24.47 16.83
CA GLY A 24 -10.64 25.21 16.20
C GLY A 24 -10.83 25.06 14.69
N ASP A 25 -9.78 24.79 13.91
CA ASP A 25 -9.91 24.68 12.46
C ASP A 25 -10.14 23.23 12.02
N GLY A 26 -11.39 22.95 11.67
CA GLY A 26 -11.79 21.67 11.11
C GLY A 26 -11.30 21.46 9.67
N HIS A 27 -9.99 21.34 9.44
CA HIS A 27 -9.51 20.92 8.13
C HIS A 27 -10.14 19.57 7.78
N GLY A 28 -10.88 19.54 6.67
CA GLY A 28 -11.49 18.35 6.12
C GLY A 28 -10.46 17.44 5.45
N LEU A 29 -10.96 16.45 4.75
CA LEU A 29 -10.16 15.68 3.80
C LEU A 29 -10.02 16.46 2.50
N VAL A 30 -8.90 16.28 1.83
CA VAL A 30 -8.60 16.89 0.54
C VAL A 30 -8.52 15.81 -0.53
N ALA A 31 -9.27 15.94 -1.61
CA ALA A 31 -9.11 15.10 -2.80
C ALA A 31 -8.26 15.82 -3.83
N VAL A 32 -7.29 15.12 -4.37
CA VAL A 32 -6.48 15.59 -5.49
C VAL A 32 -6.65 14.62 -6.66
N LEU A 33 -7.04 15.16 -7.80
CA LEU A 33 -7.17 14.46 -9.07
C LEU A 33 -6.01 14.84 -9.97
N GLY A 34 -5.15 13.88 -10.27
CA GLY A 34 -4.07 14.06 -11.23
C GLY A 34 -4.41 13.43 -12.57
N GLY A 35 -4.23 14.17 -13.64
CA GLY A 35 -4.46 13.70 -15.00
C GLY A 35 -3.42 14.20 -15.99
N GLY A 36 -2.89 13.28 -16.81
CA GLY A 36 -1.91 13.61 -17.83
C GLY A 36 -0.46 13.27 -17.45
N ARG A 37 0.46 13.63 -18.36
CA ARG A 37 1.89 13.33 -18.21
C ARG A 37 2.56 14.36 -17.29
N GLY A 38 3.33 13.89 -16.31
CA GLY A 38 4.21 14.75 -15.51
C GLY A 38 3.51 15.61 -14.46
N CYS A 39 2.26 15.31 -14.08
CA CYS A 39 1.65 15.97 -12.94
C CYS A 39 2.28 15.47 -11.63
N VAL A 40 2.64 16.40 -10.75
CA VAL A 40 3.35 16.13 -9.50
C VAL A 40 2.56 16.67 -8.32
N LEU A 41 2.35 15.85 -7.33
CA LEU A 41 1.84 16.26 -6.03
C LEU A 41 2.92 16.03 -4.97
N ARG A 42 3.30 17.09 -4.26
CA ARG A 42 4.16 17.02 -3.09
C ARG A 42 3.32 17.24 -1.85
N VAL A 43 3.41 16.31 -0.93
CA VAL A 43 2.70 16.40 0.35
C VAL A 43 3.71 16.59 1.45
N THR A 44 3.55 17.67 2.21
CA THR A 44 4.37 17.98 3.38
C THR A 44 3.51 18.07 4.64
N GLY A 45 4.08 17.65 5.78
CA GLY A 45 3.37 17.58 7.06
C GLY A 45 2.86 16.17 7.37
N GLN A 46 2.21 16.04 8.53
CA GLN A 46 1.67 14.75 9.01
C GLN A 46 0.36 14.40 8.30
N ALA A 47 0.46 13.91 7.09
CA ALA A 47 -0.66 13.56 6.24
C ALA A 47 -0.72 12.05 5.98
N ALA A 48 -1.82 11.42 6.35
CA ALA A 48 -2.16 10.11 5.81
C ALA A 48 -2.83 10.29 4.45
N ALA A 49 -2.44 9.48 3.47
CA ALA A 49 -2.98 9.57 2.13
C ALA A 49 -3.41 8.20 1.60
N VAL A 50 -4.51 8.22 0.86
CA VAL A 50 -5.00 7.08 0.08
C VAL A 50 -4.84 7.41 -1.39
N TRP A 51 -4.15 6.55 -2.12
CA TRP A 51 -3.82 6.70 -3.53
C TRP A 51 -4.57 5.65 -4.34
N VAL A 52 -5.32 6.10 -5.35
CA VAL A 52 -6.09 5.25 -6.25
C VAL A 52 -5.66 5.55 -7.70
N PRO A 53 -4.72 4.78 -8.27
CA PRO A 53 -4.41 4.88 -9.70
C PRO A 53 -5.59 4.36 -10.52
N LEU A 54 -6.08 5.19 -11.44
CA LEU A 54 -7.21 4.84 -12.32
C LEU A 54 -6.72 4.40 -13.70
N ARG A 55 -5.62 5.02 -14.18
CA ARG A 55 -4.99 4.73 -15.47
C ARG A 55 -3.49 5.03 -15.41
N GLY A 56 -2.68 4.27 -16.15
CA GLY A 56 -1.22 4.49 -16.23
C GLY A 56 -0.49 4.09 -14.95
N ARG A 57 0.62 4.73 -14.65
CA ARG A 57 1.48 4.43 -13.50
C ARG A 57 1.61 5.66 -12.60
N LEU A 58 1.45 5.47 -11.31
CA LEU A 58 1.71 6.48 -10.30
C LEU A 58 2.97 6.10 -9.53
N GLN A 59 4.01 6.91 -9.69
CA GLN A 59 5.23 6.76 -8.90
C GLN A 59 5.04 7.51 -7.58
N LEU A 60 5.24 6.81 -6.48
CA LEU A 60 5.21 7.35 -5.12
C LEU A 60 6.63 7.27 -4.56
N GLU A 61 7.23 8.43 -4.33
CA GLU A 61 8.55 8.58 -3.73
C GLU A 61 8.36 8.94 -2.25
N ALA A 62 8.82 8.09 -1.37
CA ALA A 62 8.74 8.27 0.07
C ALA A 62 10.13 8.16 0.70
N ALA A 63 10.30 8.68 1.92
CA ALA A 63 11.59 8.67 2.62
C ALA A 63 12.20 7.26 2.77
N ASN A 64 11.40 6.21 2.81
CA ASN A 64 11.86 4.83 3.07
C ASN A 64 11.80 3.90 1.87
N ALA A 65 11.07 4.21 0.81
CA ALA A 65 11.03 3.40 -0.41
C ALA A 65 10.23 4.09 -1.53
N ASP A 66 10.79 4.05 -2.71
CA ASP A 66 10.07 4.38 -3.93
C ASP A 66 9.18 3.22 -4.35
N SER A 67 8.01 3.53 -4.80
CA SER A 67 7.08 2.50 -5.24
C SER A 67 6.23 2.96 -6.41
N ILE A 68 5.85 2.00 -7.27
CA ILE A 68 4.92 2.25 -8.36
C ILE A 68 3.58 1.64 -7.99
N ALA A 69 2.53 2.45 -8.05
CA ALA A 69 1.16 2.02 -7.92
C ALA A 69 0.50 1.91 -9.30
N LEU A 70 -0.22 0.82 -9.52
CA LEU A 70 -0.85 0.47 -10.80
C LEU A 70 -2.38 0.52 -10.67
N PRO A 71 -3.11 0.67 -11.79
CA PRO A 71 -4.56 0.51 -11.80
C PRO A 71 -4.97 -0.85 -11.21
N GLY A 72 -5.99 -0.83 -10.35
CA GLY A 72 -6.39 -2.01 -9.57
C GLY A 72 -5.70 -2.14 -8.21
N GLU A 73 -4.86 -1.18 -7.86
CA GLU A 73 -4.28 -1.05 -6.52
C GLU A 73 -4.85 0.17 -5.80
N LEU A 74 -4.93 0.08 -4.48
CA LEU A 74 -5.12 1.19 -3.56
C LEU A 74 -3.96 1.19 -2.58
N ARG A 75 -3.32 2.32 -2.38
CA ARG A 75 -2.24 2.45 -1.41
C ARG A 75 -2.61 3.42 -0.32
N VAL A 76 -2.30 3.03 0.90
CA VAL A 76 -2.39 3.90 2.08
C VAL A 76 -0.97 4.19 2.55
N THR A 77 -0.65 5.47 2.70
CA THR A 77 0.66 5.93 3.18
C THR A 77 0.56 6.51 4.58
N GLU A 78 1.67 6.45 5.31
CA GLU A 78 1.73 6.88 6.70
C GLU A 78 1.66 8.40 6.85
N PRO A 79 1.14 8.91 8.02
CA PRO A 79 1.08 10.35 8.29
C PRO A 79 2.45 11.04 8.37
N GLU A 80 3.50 10.28 8.69
CA GLU A 80 4.87 10.79 8.87
C GLU A 80 5.67 10.85 7.56
N SER A 81 5.12 10.32 6.48
CA SER A 81 5.83 10.22 5.20
C SER A 81 5.68 11.53 4.43
N ARG A 82 6.81 12.10 4.03
CA ARG A 82 6.82 13.07 2.93
C ARG A 82 6.73 12.29 1.64
N ILE A 83 5.68 12.51 0.86
CA ILE A 83 5.44 11.75 -0.36
C ILE A 83 5.38 12.70 -1.54
N HIS A 84 6.13 12.34 -2.58
CA HIS A 84 5.97 12.89 -3.91
C HIS A 84 5.22 11.86 -4.75
N ALA A 85 4.15 12.27 -5.38
CA ALA A 85 3.39 11.45 -6.31
C ALA A 85 3.56 12.02 -7.71
N ILE A 86 4.08 11.20 -8.63
CA ILE A 86 4.40 11.60 -10.00
C ILE A 86 3.62 10.72 -10.97
N GLY A 87 2.75 11.33 -11.76
CA GLY A 87 2.06 10.66 -12.85
C GLY A 87 3.01 10.34 -14.00
N ARG A 88 3.21 9.05 -14.30
CA ARG A 88 4.07 8.58 -15.40
C ARG A 88 3.24 8.21 -16.63
N GLY A 89 3.67 8.69 -17.79
CA GLY A 89 2.91 8.52 -19.03
C GLY A 89 1.59 9.29 -18.98
N ASN A 90 0.53 8.71 -19.49
CA ASN A 90 -0.82 9.30 -19.47
C ASN A 90 -1.60 8.83 -18.23
N ALA A 91 -1.00 9.06 -17.06
CA ALA A 91 -1.56 8.62 -15.78
C ALA A 91 -2.80 9.44 -15.41
N VAL A 92 -3.79 8.74 -14.82
CA VAL A 92 -4.94 9.34 -14.14
C VAL A 92 -5.04 8.69 -12.78
N TRP A 93 -5.10 9.50 -11.73
CA TRP A 93 -5.12 9.03 -10.37
C TRP A 93 -5.89 9.97 -9.46
N MET A 94 -6.36 9.43 -8.35
CA MET A 94 -6.94 10.19 -7.26
C MET A 94 -6.12 9.96 -5.99
N ALA A 95 -5.93 11.02 -5.21
CA ALA A 95 -5.46 10.95 -3.84
C ALA A 95 -6.50 11.54 -2.90
N VAL A 96 -6.71 10.91 -1.74
CA VAL A 96 -7.47 11.48 -0.63
C VAL A 96 -6.51 11.64 0.52
N LEU A 97 -6.38 12.86 1.02
CA LEU A 97 -5.37 13.26 1.98
C LEU A 97 -6.01 13.92 3.20
N GLY A 98 -5.41 13.71 4.35
CA GLY A 98 -5.82 14.38 5.57
C GLY A 98 -4.87 14.12 6.72
N ASN A 99 -4.89 14.99 7.70
CA ASN A 99 -4.21 14.71 8.97
C ASN A 99 -4.95 13.62 9.76
N THR A 100 -4.32 13.09 10.79
CA THR A 100 -4.89 12.02 11.62
C THR A 100 -6.27 12.38 12.19
N SER A 101 -6.51 13.65 12.55
CA SER A 101 -7.78 14.10 13.09
C SER A 101 -8.89 14.14 12.04
N ALA A 102 -8.58 14.56 10.82
CA ALA A 102 -9.53 14.56 9.69
C ALA A 102 -9.96 13.13 9.34
N TRP A 103 -9.01 12.21 9.22
CA TRP A 103 -9.31 10.80 8.97
C TRP A 103 -10.10 10.15 10.11
N ARG A 104 -9.75 10.47 11.37
CA ARG A 104 -10.51 9.97 12.53
C ARG A 104 -11.97 10.42 12.50
N ARG A 105 -12.23 11.68 12.19
CA ARG A 105 -13.60 12.19 12.04
C ARG A 105 -14.35 11.51 10.90
N ALA A 106 -13.69 11.37 9.75
CA ALA A 106 -14.28 10.75 8.57
C ALA A 106 -14.66 9.28 8.81
N LEU A 107 -13.80 8.53 9.48
CA LEU A 107 -14.00 7.10 9.74
C LEU A 107 -14.96 6.84 10.93
N LYS A 108 -15.07 7.76 11.89
CA LYS A 108 -15.89 7.57 13.10
C LYS A 108 -17.39 7.44 12.82
N GLY A 109 -17.89 8.04 11.73
CA GLY A 109 -19.30 7.93 11.34
C GLY A 109 -19.63 6.65 10.54
N ILE A 110 -18.60 5.93 10.07
CA ILE A 110 -18.75 4.85 9.09
C ILE A 110 -18.48 3.48 9.71
N VAL A 111 -17.57 3.42 10.69
CA VAL A 111 -17.11 2.15 11.26
C VAL A 111 -17.83 1.89 12.58
N GLU A 112 -18.80 0.99 12.58
CA GLU A 112 -19.46 0.44 13.78
C GLU A 112 -18.53 -0.43 14.64
N ILE A 113 -17.23 -0.46 14.38
CA ILE A 113 -16.29 -1.25 15.14
C ILE A 113 -16.02 -0.53 16.46
N PRO A 114 -16.09 -1.23 17.62
CA PRO A 114 -15.76 -0.67 18.93
C PRO A 114 -14.23 -0.49 19.06
N THR A 115 -13.63 0.23 18.14
CA THR A 115 -12.22 0.60 18.20
C THR A 115 -12.13 2.00 18.76
N PRO A 116 -11.36 2.24 19.82
CA PRO A 116 -11.32 3.55 20.48
C PRO A 116 -10.86 4.66 19.53
N GLU A 117 -10.18 4.36 18.43
CA GLU A 117 -9.71 5.34 17.46
C GLU A 117 -9.52 4.71 16.06
N PRO A 118 -10.44 4.92 15.10
CA PRO A 118 -10.21 4.52 13.73
C PRO A 118 -9.09 5.37 13.11
N VAL A 119 -8.05 4.71 12.58
CA VAL A 119 -6.91 5.34 11.90
C VAL A 119 -6.57 4.50 10.68
N LEU A 120 -6.20 5.16 9.60
CA LEU A 120 -5.68 4.49 8.42
C LEU A 120 -4.37 3.75 8.73
N LEU A 121 -4.27 2.53 8.28
CA LEU A 121 -3.08 1.70 8.41
C LEU A 121 -2.34 1.66 7.07
N PRO A 122 -1.02 1.89 7.05
CA PRO A 122 -0.24 1.89 5.83
C PRO A 122 -0.28 0.51 5.17
N ALA A 123 -0.79 0.46 3.95
CA ALA A 123 -1.00 -0.80 3.27
C ALA A 123 -1.12 -0.65 1.76
N ARG A 124 -0.96 -1.78 1.08
CA ARG A 124 -1.32 -1.98 -0.31
C ARG A 124 -2.52 -2.92 -0.35
N HIS A 125 -3.61 -2.44 -0.91
CA HIS A 125 -4.83 -3.21 -1.13
C HIS A 125 -5.04 -3.44 -2.63
N ARG A 126 -5.81 -4.46 -2.96
CA ARG A 126 -6.39 -4.58 -4.28
C ARG A 126 -7.61 -3.66 -4.33
N ALA A 127 -7.61 -2.68 -5.24
CA ALA A 127 -8.79 -1.89 -5.54
C ALA A 127 -9.68 -2.71 -6.49
N ASP A 128 -10.81 -3.14 -6.00
CA ASP A 128 -11.83 -3.79 -6.80
C ASP A 128 -12.57 -2.80 -7.72
N HIS A 129 -13.56 -3.29 -8.45
CA HIS A 129 -14.36 -2.45 -9.34
C HIS A 129 -15.12 -1.36 -8.55
N GLU A 130 -15.58 -1.68 -7.35
CA GLU A 130 -16.37 -0.76 -6.52
C GLU A 130 -15.55 0.44 -6.06
N VAL A 131 -14.37 0.23 -5.48
CA VAL A 131 -13.46 1.31 -5.08
C VAL A 131 -13.12 2.22 -6.27
N ARG A 132 -12.83 1.63 -7.43
CA ARG A 132 -12.52 2.40 -8.64
C ARG A 132 -13.73 3.20 -9.12
N HIS A 133 -14.92 2.61 -9.10
CA HIS A 133 -16.16 3.27 -9.48
C HIS A 133 -16.46 4.45 -8.54
N ARG A 134 -16.36 4.25 -7.22
CA ARG A 134 -16.56 5.29 -6.22
C ARG A 134 -15.54 6.43 -6.34
N ALA A 135 -14.26 6.11 -6.63
CA ALA A 135 -13.24 7.12 -6.89
C ALA A 135 -13.57 7.95 -8.14
N ILE A 136 -14.02 7.32 -9.23
CA ILE A 136 -14.44 8.02 -10.46
C ILE A 136 -15.70 8.85 -10.19
N ALA A 137 -16.66 8.33 -9.44
CA ALA A 137 -17.87 9.06 -9.06
C ALA A 137 -17.53 10.33 -8.27
N LEU A 138 -16.62 10.25 -7.30
CA LEU A 138 -16.12 11.41 -6.56
C LEU A 138 -15.38 12.41 -7.48
N ALA A 139 -14.60 11.90 -8.45
CA ALA A 139 -13.90 12.74 -9.41
C ALA A 139 -14.85 13.59 -10.26
N ARG A 140 -16.02 13.07 -10.57
CA ARG A 140 -17.05 13.70 -11.42
C ARG A 140 -18.14 14.43 -10.65
N ALA A 141 -18.16 14.29 -9.32
CA ALA A 141 -19.19 14.89 -8.46
C ALA A 141 -19.21 16.41 -8.59
N ASP A 142 -20.38 17.00 -8.61
CA ASP A 142 -20.58 18.44 -8.41
C ASP A 142 -20.46 18.81 -6.91
N ASP A 143 -20.65 20.08 -6.59
CA ASP A 143 -20.51 20.56 -5.22
C ASP A 143 -21.60 20.02 -4.29
N ARG A 144 -22.78 19.64 -4.82
CA ARG A 144 -23.90 19.12 -4.04
C ARG A 144 -23.64 17.67 -3.63
N ASP A 145 -23.22 16.83 -4.56
CA ASP A 145 -23.05 15.40 -4.35
C ASP A 145 -21.66 15.02 -3.80
N ARG A 146 -20.72 15.98 -3.73
CA ARG A 146 -19.32 15.71 -3.39
C ARG A 146 -19.15 15.01 -2.05
N ASN A 147 -19.86 15.47 -1.02
CA ASN A 147 -19.75 14.91 0.32
C ASN A 147 -20.24 13.46 0.36
N ASP A 148 -21.38 13.16 -0.28
CA ASP A 148 -21.96 11.82 -0.31
C ASP A 148 -21.06 10.84 -1.08
N ARG A 149 -20.49 11.31 -2.21
CA ARG A 149 -19.53 10.50 -3.00
C ARG A 149 -18.22 10.27 -2.25
N ALA A 150 -17.76 11.27 -1.49
CA ALA A 150 -16.59 11.13 -0.63
C ALA A 150 -16.82 10.12 0.49
N GLU A 151 -17.98 10.19 1.15
CA GLU A 151 -18.39 9.28 2.21
C GLU A 151 -18.44 7.84 1.68
N ALA A 152 -19.10 7.61 0.56
CA ALA A 152 -19.14 6.29 -0.09
C ALA A 152 -17.73 5.73 -0.40
N LEU A 153 -16.80 6.56 -0.87
CA LEU A 153 -15.41 6.12 -1.08
C LEU A 153 -14.71 5.77 0.24
N ILE A 154 -14.91 6.59 1.29
CA ILE A 154 -14.32 6.35 2.61
C ILE A 154 -14.86 5.06 3.23
N GLU A 155 -16.13 4.73 3.03
CA GLU A 155 -16.71 3.43 3.43
C GLU A 155 -15.97 2.25 2.79
N SER A 156 -15.72 2.32 1.47
CA SER A 156 -14.93 1.27 0.79
C SER A 156 -13.52 1.16 1.36
N ILE A 157 -12.88 2.29 1.65
CA ILE A 157 -11.54 2.30 2.27
C ILE A 157 -11.61 1.69 3.67
N ALA A 158 -12.61 2.03 4.48
CA ALA A 158 -12.81 1.48 5.80
C ALA A 158 -13.02 -0.04 5.76
N ALA A 159 -13.82 -0.53 4.82
CA ALA A 159 -14.02 -1.96 4.60
C ALA A 159 -12.73 -2.69 4.25
N LEU A 160 -11.88 -2.12 3.38
CA LEU A 160 -10.57 -2.66 3.09
C LEU A 160 -9.62 -2.65 4.30
N GLN A 161 -9.74 -1.68 5.18
CA GLN A 161 -8.91 -1.58 6.38
C GLN A 161 -9.34 -2.57 7.47
N SER A 162 -10.61 -2.96 7.52
CA SER A 162 -11.15 -3.90 8.52
C SER A 162 -10.49 -5.28 8.45
N GLN A 163 -9.94 -5.69 7.29
CA GLN A 163 -9.20 -6.95 7.13
C GLN A 163 -7.98 -7.07 8.06
N PHE A 164 -7.48 -5.96 8.61
CA PHE A 164 -6.36 -6.01 9.56
C PHE A 164 -6.77 -6.33 10.99
N ALA A 165 -8.06 -6.30 11.31
CA ALA A 165 -8.55 -6.55 12.67
C ALA A 165 -8.06 -7.90 13.25
N PRO A 166 -8.08 -9.04 12.53
CA PRO A 166 -7.55 -10.29 13.03
C PRO A 166 -6.04 -10.24 13.30
N ALA A 167 -5.27 -9.60 12.43
CA ALA A 167 -3.82 -9.46 12.59
C ALA A 167 -3.47 -8.57 13.79
N ILE A 168 -4.21 -7.48 14.00
CA ILE A 168 -4.07 -6.62 15.18
C ILE A 168 -4.41 -7.41 16.46
N ALA A 169 -5.46 -8.20 16.45
CA ALA A 169 -5.86 -9.01 17.61
C ALA A 169 -4.77 -10.01 18.03
N ARG A 170 -4.00 -10.55 17.09
CA ARG A 170 -2.87 -11.46 17.33
C ARG A 170 -1.58 -10.76 17.80
N CYS A 171 -1.48 -9.44 17.68
CA CYS A 171 -0.31 -8.71 18.12
C CYS A 171 -0.17 -8.72 19.64
N PRO A 172 1.07 -8.71 20.18
CA PRO A 172 1.30 -8.59 21.61
C PRO A 172 0.82 -7.23 22.13
N GLY A 173 0.20 -7.24 23.31
CA GLY A 173 -0.33 -6.05 23.98
C GLY A 173 -1.57 -6.38 24.82
N ARG A 174 -1.77 -5.64 25.90
CA ARG A 174 -2.92 -5.81 26.79
C ARG A 174 -4.17 -5.10 26.26
N THR A 175 -3.99 -3.92 25.66
CA THR A 175 -5.09 -3.10 25.12
C THR A 175 -5.09 -3.14 23.59
N PHE A 176 -6.24 -2.85 22.98
CA PHE A 176 -6.34 -2.71 21.52
C PHE A 176 -5.37 -1.64 20.99
N ALA A 177 -5.23 -0.51 21.67
CA ALA A 177 -4.33 0.57 21.28
C ALA A 177 -2.86 0.10 21.24
N GLN A 178 -2.42 -0.68 22.23
CA GLN A 178 -1.07 -1.27 22.26
C GLN A 178 -0.87 -2.26 21.10
N ARG A 179 -1.81 -3.17 20.88
CA ARG A 179 -1.76 -4.15 19.76
C ARG A 179 -1.70 -3.45 18.41
N ARG A 180 -2.52 -2.41 18.22
CA ARG A 180 -2.49 -1.60 17.00
C ARG A 180 -1.14 -0.90 16.81
N GLN A 181 -0.55 -0.34 17.86
CA GLN A 181 0.76 0.29 17.77
C GLN A 181 1.86 -0.70 17.37
N VAL A 182 1.82 -1.91 17.94
CA VAL A 182 2.69 -3.02 17.51
C VAL A 182 2.45 -3.35 16.04
N PHE A 183 1.19 -3.54 15.65
CA PHE A 183 0.83 -3.84 14.27
C PHE A 183 1.37 -2.80 13.29
N VAL A 184 1.22 -1.49 13.56
CA VAL A 184 1.74 -0.43 12.69
C VAL A 184 3.24 -0.55 12.48
N ARG A 185 4.03 -0.81 13.54
CA ARG A 185 5.48 -1.02 13.43
C ARG A 185 5.81 -2.23 12.56
N LEU A 186 5.13 -3.35 12.76
CA LEU A 186 5.31 -4.57 11.96
C LEU A 186 4.87 -4.35 10.52
N GLN A 187 3.82 -3.59 10.28
CA GLN A 187 3.33 -3.27 8.94
C GLN A 187 4.32 -2.40 8.16
N ARG A 188 5.02 -1.45 8.82
CA ARG A 188 6.12 -0.70 8.22
C ARG A 188 7.21 -1.64 7.70
N VAL A 189 7.65 -2.56 8.55
CA VAL A 189 8.66 -3.56 8.17
C VAL A 189 8.17 -4.44 7.03
N ARG A 190 6.92 -4.90 7.08
CA ARG A 190 6.32 -5.71 6.03
C ARG A 190 6.27 -4.97 4.70
N ASN A 191 5.90 -3.69 4.70
CA ASN A 191 5.88 -2.85 3.51
C ASN A 191 7.30 -2.61 2.97
N TYR A 192 8.27 -2.37 3.86
CA TYR A 192 9.69 -2.24 3.50
C TYR A 192 10.22 -3.50 2.84
N LEU A 193 9.98 -4.68 3.42
CA LEU A 193 10.35 -5.98 2.85
C LEU A 193 9.73 -6.20 1.48
N ALA A 194 8.45 -5.86 1.30
CA ALA A 194 7.77 -6.02 0.02
C ALA A 194 8.36 -5.11 -1.08
N ALA A 195 8.75 -3.89 -0.73
CA ALA A 195 9.36 -2.93 -1.66
C ALA A 195 10.82 -3.30 -2.00
N ASN A 196 11.58 -3.79 -1.03
CA ASN A 196 13.03 -4.01 -1.12
C ASN A 196 13.42 -5.49 -1.12
N CYS A 197 12.50 -6.39 -1.47
CA CYS A 197 12.73 -7.83 -1.36
C CYS A 197 13.93 -8.36 -2.16
N HIS A 198 14.41 -7.61 -3.15
CA HIS A 198 15.59 -7.97 -3.95
C HIS A 198 16.93 -7.66 -3.27
N LEU A 199 16.90 -6.88 -2.18
CA LEU A 199 18.11 -6.56 -1.42
C LEU A 199 18.40 -7.66 -0.39
N ASP A 200 19.66 -7.70 0.04
CA ASP A 200 20.05 -8.48 1.20
C ASP A 200 19.69 -7.69 2.47
N ILE A 201 18.77 -8.24 3.25
CA ILE A 201 18.21 -7.57 4.43
C ILE A 201 18.29 -8.52 5.61
N ASP A 202 19.05 -8.12 6.64
CA ASP A 202 19.19 -8.89 7.86
C ASP A 202 18.05 -8.63 8.89
N ASN A 203 17.87 -9.59 9.78
CA ASN A 203 16.85 -9.51 10.83
C ASN A 203 17.13 -8.42 11.88
N GLU A 204 18.37 -8.00 12.07
CA GLU A 204 18.72 -6.94 13.02
C GLU A 204 18.22 -5.59 12.54
N THR A 205 18.41 -5.31 11.25
CA THR A 205 17.89 -4.11 10.59
C THR A 205 16.37 -4.05 10.67
N LEU A 206 15.67 -5.16 10.38
CA LEU A 206 14.22 -5.23 10.46
C LEU A 206 13.72 -5.05 11.91
N ALA A 207 14.39 -5.67 12.86
CA ALA A 207 14.03 -5.56 14.28
C ALA A 207 14.22 -4.12 14.80
N ARG A 208 15.31 -3.44 14.41
CA ARG A 208 15.52 -2.00 14.73
C ARG A 208 14.42 -1.13 14.15
N MET A 209 13.99 -1.36 12.90
CA MET A 209 12.87 -0.63 12.30
C MET A 209 11.57 -0.80 13.07
N ALA A 210 11.33 -2.01 13.64
CA ALA A 210 10.17 -2.29 14.46
C ALA A 210 10.33 -1.88 15.94
N SER A 211 11.51 -1.39 16.35
CA SER A 211 11.88 -1.12 17.75
C SER A 211 11.76 -2.36 18.64
N TYR A 212 12.32 -3.48 18.17
CA TYR A 212 12.38 -4.76 18.84
C TYR A 212 13.80 -5.35 18.83
N SER A 213 14.07 -6.30 19.74
CA SER A 213 15.18 -7.24 19.57
C SER A 213 14.85 -8.24 18.45
N PRO A 214 15.85 -8.84 17.77
CA PRO A 214 15.62 -9.77 16.66
C PRO A 214 14.66 -10.91 17.00
N TRP A 215 14.82 -11.51 18.18
CA TRP A 215 13.95 -12.62 18.61
C TRP A 215 12.49 -12.17 18.84
N HIS A 216 12.28 -11.04 19.52
CA HIS A 216 10.95 -10.50 19.76
C HIS A 216 10.27 -10.05 18.45
N PHE A 217 11.05 -9.48 17.52
CA PHE A 217 10.57 -9.11 16.20
C PHE A 217 10.02 -10.32 15.43
N ILE A 218 10.83 -11.39 15.29
CA ILE A 218 10.42 -12.60 14.57
C ILE A 218 9.14 -13.19 15.16
N ARG A 219 9.07 -13.28 16.50
CA ARG A 219 7.90 -13.80 17.22
C ARG A 219 6.66 -12.92 17.01
N ALA A 220 6.79 -11.59 17.14
CA ALA A 220 5.68 -10.66 16.96
C ALA A 220 5.20 -10.64 15.51
N PHE A 221 6.12 -10.67 14.53
CA PHE A 221 5.78 -10.73 13.12
C PHE A 221 5.03 -12.02 12.78
N ARG A 222 5.53 -13.17 13.25
CA ARG A 222 4.84 -14.47 13.07
C ARG A 222 3.45 -14.48 13.72
N ALA A 223 3.31 -13.90 14.90
CA ALA A 223 2.00 -13.80 15.56
C ALA A 223 1.01 -12.97 14.73
N ALA A 224 1.45 -11.80 14.20
CA ALA A 224 0.60 -10.91 13.43
C ALA A 224 0.19 -11.51 12.07
N TYR A 225 1.16 -12.07 11.33
CA TYR A 225 0.98 -12.46 9.92
C TYR A 225 0.95 -13.97 9.67
N GLU A 226 1.09 -14.81 10.69
CA GLU A 226 1.10 -16.28 10.62
C GLU A 226 2.25 -16.84 9.73
N GLU A 227 3.20 -15.98 9.39
CA GLU A 227 4.41 -16.34 8.64
C GLU A 227 5.63 -15.62 9.26
N THR A 228 6.83 -16.18 9.09
CA THR A 228 8.07 -15.52 9.54
C THR A 228 8.50 -14.41 8.58
N PRO A 229 9.31 -13.41 9.03
CA PRO A 229 9.86 -12.39 8.14
C PRO A 229 10.60 -12.98 6.93
N HIS A 230 11.38 -14.04 7.15
CA HIS A 230 12.10 -14.75 6.07
C HIS A 230 11.14 -15.42 5.08
N ALA A 231 10.10 -16.12 5.55
CA ALA A 231 9.11 -16.75 4.66
C ALA A 231 8.38 -15.67 3.83
N PHE A 232 8.02 -14.55 4.45
CA PHE A 232 7.45 -13.41 3.74
C PHE A 232 8.41 -12.86 2.68
N LEU A 233 9.69 -12.66 3.01
CA LEU A 233 10.70 -12.17 2.07
C LEU A 233 10.85 -13.11 0.86
N VAL A 234 10.99 -14.41 1.09
CA VAL A 234 11.08 -15.42 0.02
C VAL A 234 9.84 -15.36 -0.88
N ARG A 235 8.66 -15.26 -0.30
CA ARG A 235 7.41 -15.13 -1.05
C ARG A 235 7.40 -13.87 -1.92
N MET A 236 7.84 -12.73 -1.42
CA MET A 236 7.93 -11.48 -2.20
C MET A 236 8.96 -11.57 -3.33
N ARG A 237 10.09 -12.21 -3.10
CA ARG A 237 11.11 -12.50 -4.13
C ARG A 237 10.52 -13.36 -5.26
N LEU A 238 9.78 -14.40 -4.93
CA LEU A 238 9.15 -15.28 -5.92
C LEU A 238 8.06 -14.54 -6.73
N GLU A 239 7.24 -13.71 -6.09
CA GLU A 239 6.26 -12.88 -6.77
C GLU A 239 6.91 -11.83 -7.69
N ARG A 240 8.05 -11.26 -7.29
CA ARG A 240 8.86 -10.39 -8.14
C ARG A 240 9.39 -11.14 -9.35
N ALA A 241 9.96 -12.34 -9.15
CA ALA A 241 10.45 -13.18 -10.23
C ALA A 241 9.35 -13.53 -11.22
N ARG A 242 8.16 -13.91 -10.75
CA ARG A 242 6.99 -14.18 -11.59
C ARG A 242 6.63 -12.99 -12.48
N ARG A 243 6.59 -11.78 -11.91
CA ARG A 243 6.33 -10.56 -12.71
C ARG A 243 7.41 -10.35 -13.78
N LEU A 244 8.69 -10.50 -13.44
CA LEU A 244 9.80 -10.33 -14.37
C LEU A 244 9.79 -11.38 -15.50
N LEU A 245 9.37 -12.60 -15.21
CA LEU A 245 9.19 -13.63 -16.23
C LEU A 245 8.17 -13.23 -17.31
N CYS A 246 7.10 -12.53 -16.94
CA CYS A 246 6.07 -12.09 -17.85
C CYS A 246 6.35 -10.73 -18.53
N THR A 247 7.22 -9.88 -17.93
CA THR A 247 7.38 -8.47 -18.35
C THR A 247 8.76 -8.08 -18.84
N SER A 248 9.75 -8.99 -18.76
CA SER A 248 11.13 -8.68 -19.14
C SER A 248 11.73 -9.77 -20.05
N PRO A 249 12.70 -9.42 -20.92
CA PRO A 249 13.41 -10.37 -21.76
C PRO A 249 14.58 -11.07 -21.01
N LEU A 250 14.84 -10.76 -19.74
CA LEU A 250 15.97 -11.27 -18.97
C LEU A 250 15.96 -12.80 -18.91
N ALA A 251 17.14 -13.43 -18.93
CA ALA A 251 17.25 -14.86 -18.74
C ALA A 251 16.78 -15.29 -17.35
N ILE A 252 16.32 -16.54 -17.19
CA ILE A 252 15.78 -17.04 -15.91
C ILE A 252 16.81 -16.91 -14.77
N ALA A 253 18.10 -17.11 -15.08
CA ALA A 253 19.17 -16.93 -14.11
C ALA A 253 19.30 -15.47 -13.65
N GLU A 254 19.21 -14.52 -14.57
CA GLU A 254 19.25 -13.09 -14.29
C GLU A 254 18.02 -12.65 -13.48
N ILE A 255 16.85 -13.22 -13.78
CA ILE A 255 15.61 -12.96 -13.00
C ILE A 255 15.76 -13.48 -11.57
N ALA A 256 16.36 -14.65 -11.36
CA ALA A 256 16.61 -15.14 -10.01
C ALA A 256 17.47 -14.15 -9.21
N LEU A 257 18.59 -13.70 -9.78
CA LEU A 257 19.48 -12.68 -9.18
C LEU A 257 18.76 -11.34 -8.96
N ALA A 258 18.07 -10.81 -9.98
CA ALA A 258 17.33 -9.57 -9.89
C ALA A 258 16.17 -9.62 -8.88
N SER A 259 15.75 -10.82 -8.48
CA SER A 259 14.73 -11.04 -7.45
C SER A 259 15.33 -11.30 -6.07
N GLY A 260 16.65 -11.30 -5.92
CA GLY A 260 17.35 -11.47 -4.65
C GLY A 260 17.71 -12.91 -4.30
N PHE A 261 17.69 -13.84 -5.25
CA PHE A 261 18.15 -15.21 -5.03
C PHE A 261 19.62 -15.36 -5.46
N GLU A 262 20.49 -15.71 -4.55
CA GLU A 262 21.88 -16.01 -4.84
C GLU A 262 22.05 -17.40 -5.49
N ASN A 263 21.19 -18.36 -5.11
CA ASN A 263 21.26 -19.74 -5.56
C ASN A 263 20.09 -20.06 -6.52
N ARG A 264 20.45 -20.33 -7.80
CA ARG A 264 19.49 -20.69 -8.86
C ARG A 264 18.75 -22.01 -8.58
N CYS A 265 19.41 -22.99 -7.94
CA CYS A 265 18.76 -24.26 -7.63
C CYS A 265 17.70 -24.06 -6.54
N ALA A 266 18.01 -23.28 -5.50
CA ALA A 266 17.05 -22.90 -4.47
C ALA A 266 15.86 -22.12 -5.05
N PHE A 267 16.12 -21.15 -5.95
CA PHE A 267 15.08 -20.44 -6.67
C PHE A 267 14.16 -21.38 -7.44
N SER A 268 14.72 -22.28 -8.27
CA SER A 268 13.91 -23.18 -9.12
C SER A 268 13.02 -24.11 -8.29
N ARG A 269 13.56 -24.64 -7.19
CA ARG A 269 12.81 -25.49 -6.25
C ARG A 269 11.68 -24.71 -5.59
N LEU A 270 11.97 -23.56 -4.97
CA LEU A 270 11.00 -22.74 -4.25
C LEU A 270 9.92 -22.16 -5.20
N PHE A 271 10.31 -21.81 -6.43
CA PHE A 271 9.37 -21.32 -7.45
C PHE A 271 8.37 -22.41 -7.82
N ARG A 272 8.84 -23.64 -8.09
CA ARG A 272 7.97 -24.77 -8.39
C ARG A 272 7.08 -25.16 -7.21
N GLU A 273 7.61 -25.14 -5.99
CA GLU A 273 6.85 -25.39 -4.76
C GLU A 273 5.72 -24.38 -4.58
N ARG A 274 6.01 -23.09 -4.83
CA ARG A 274 5.04 -22.00 -4.64
C ARG A 274 3.97 -21.94 -5.71
N PHE A 275 4.31 -22.15 -6.99
CA PHE A 275 3.42 -21.93 -8.12
C PHE A 275 2.98 -23.22 -8.83
N GLY A 276 3.47 -24.36 -8.43
CA GLY A 276 3.16 -25.66 -9.05
C GLY A 276 3.81 -25.88 -10.43
N VAL A 277 4.45 -24.85 -10.99
CA VAL A 277 5.04 -24.86 -12.34
C VAL A 277 6.46 -24.32 -12.34
N THR A 278 7.25 -24.66 -13.36
CA THR A 278 8.62 -24.13 -13.48
C THR A 278 8.62 -22.69 -14.01
N ALA A 279 9.68 -21.94 -13.69
CA ALA A 279 9.89 -20.61 -14.26
C ALA A 279 9.96 -20.62 -15.79
N GLY A 280 10.50 -21.71 -16.38
CA GLY A 280 10.54 -21.91 -17.84
C GLY A 280 9.15 -22.09 -18.45
N ALA A 281 8.25 -22.82 -17.81
CA ALA A 281 6.87 -22.99 -18.27
C ALA A 281 6.12 -21.63 -18.25
N VAL A 282 6.26 -20.85 -17.17
CA VAL A 282 5.67 -19.50 -17.09
C VAL A 282 6.20 -18.59 -18.20
N ARG A 283 7.50 -18.64 -18.53
CA ARG A 283 8.11 -17.86 -19.60
C ARG A 283 7.54 -18.20 -20.98
N ARG A 284 7.30 -19.47 -21.26
CA ARG A 284 6.72 -19.91 -22.54
C ARG A 284 5.22 -19.64 -22.66
N GLY A 285 4.57 -19.24 -21.57
CA GLY A 285 3.11 -19.06 -21.56
C GLY A 285 2.34 -20.38 -21.46
N ASP A 286 3.01 -21.50 -21.12
CA ASP A 286 2.40 -22.83 -21.00
C ASP A 286 1.38 -22.94 -19.85
N CYS A 287 1.17 -21.85 -19.11
CA CYS A 287 0.22 -21.76 -17.99
C CYS A 287 -0.64 -20.51 -18.16
N GLU A 288 -1.95 -20.67 -18.16
CA GLU A 288 -2.86 -19.53 -18.13
C GLU A 288 -2.56 -18.64 -16.91
N VAL A 289 -2.22 -17.39 -17.18
CA VAL A 289 -1.91 -16.37 -16.15
C VAL A 289 -3.07 -16.20 -15.15
N GLY A 290 -4.30 -16.55 -15.55
CA GLY A 290 -5.49 -16.54 -14.71
C GLY A 290 -5.52 -17.59 -13.60
N ALA A 291 -5.04 -18.80 -13.84
CA ALA A 291 -5.05 -19.88 -12.82
C ALA A 291 -4.04 -19.62 -11.68
N LEU A 292 -2.96 -18.89 -11.96
CA LEU A 292 -1.92 -18.55 -10.98
C LEU A 292 -2.33 -17.39 -10.03
N LEU A 293 -3.38 -16.64 -10.36
CA LEU A 293 -3.91 -15.56 -9.49
C LEU A 293 -4.74 -16.10 -8.32
N VAL A 294 -5.26 -17.32 -8.41
CA VAL A 294 -6.12 -17.93 -7.38
C VAL A 294 -5.29 -18.57 -6.25
N ALA A 295 -4.04 -18.97 -6.50
CA ALA A 295 -3.15 -19.57 -5.49
C ALA A 295 -2.50 -18.56 -4.52
N SER A 296 -2.88 -17.29 -4.58
CA SER A 296 -2.33 -16.19 -3.75
C SER A 296 -3.27 -15.78 -2.61
N ARG A 297 -4.05 -16.73 -2.09
CA ARG A 297 -4.82 -16.53 -0.85
C ARG A 297 -4.05 -16.98 0.36
#